data_d75ec3e417457eadb83883a7931e4309
#
_entry.id   d75ec3e417457eadb83883a7931e4309
#
_cell.length_a   1.000
_cell.length_b   1.000
_cell.length_c   1.000
_cell.angle_alpha   90.00
_cell.angle_beta   90.00
_cell.angle_gamma   90.00
#
_symmetry.space_group_name_H-M   'P 1'
#
loop_
_entity.id
_entity.type
_entity.pdbx_description
1 polymer ?
#
loop_
_entity_poly.entity_id
_entity_poly.type
_entity_poly.pdbx_seq_one_letter_code
_entity_poly.pdbx_strand_id
1 'polypeptide(L)'
;VIISKFMGQTALAAVSTSDPIITILVLGASGISLGASVMVSKFRGAGDDDNIKKEFSTTFVFGLFFSFAVFLVGFLYSGKMLEWIRTPADAMTQAREYLQIYLVGFLFTFQYNVLASCLRGLGDSKAPVYFLSVSCGMNIALDWLLVAAFPLGVAGAALATVISQAAAAIGLWSYVRKRVPQLRLGKGEFVVSRVLLGQTLRIGSLTALQQAAQPLGKVCIQGVINTQG
;
A
#
# COMPACT_ATOMS: atom_id res chain seq x y z
N VAL A 1 6.08 -4.66 18.46
CA VAL A 1 5.87 -5.01 19.88
C VAL A 1 5.38 -6.45 20.01
N ILE A 2 4.30 -6.88 19.33
CA ILE A 2 3.77 -8.26 19.42
C ILE A 2 4.83 -9.25 18.92
N ILE A 3 5.37 -9.06 17.74
CA ILE A 3 6.39 -9.94 17.13
C ILE A 3 7.62 -10.07 18.04
N SER A 4 8.18 -8.96 18.52
CA SER A 4 9.37 -9.01 19.37
C SER A 4 9.14 -9.74 20.71
N LYS A 5 7.93 -9.68 21.24
CA LYS A 5 7.58 -10.30 22.54
C LYS A 5 7.34 -11.82 22.43
N PHE A 6 6.76 -12.29 21.33
CA PHE A 6 6.32 -13.69 21.17
C PHE A 6 7.20 -14.53 20.27
N MET A 7 8.03 -13.92 19.40
CA MET A 7 8.73 -14.65 18.34
C MET A 7 10.26 -14.51 18.38
N GLY A 8 10.79 -13.67 19.29
CA GLY A 8 12.23 -13.50 19.45
C GLY A 8 12.89 -12.57 18.42
N GLN A 9 14.24 -12.50 18.48
CA GLN A 9 15.03 -11.53 17.70
C GLN A 9 15.10 -11.86 16.21
N THR A 10 15.17 -13.14 15.84
CA THR A 10 15.27 -13.57 14.44
C THR A 10 14.03 -13.18 13.64
N ALA A 11 12.84 -13.35 14.22
CA ALA A 11 11.59 -12.94 13.59
C ALA A 11 11.50 -11.42 13.44
N LEU A 12 11.95 -10.67 14.43
CA LEU A 12 12.02 -9.21 14.34
C LEU A 12 12.99 -8.77 13.24
N ALA A 13 14.16 -9.42 13.13
CA ALA A 13 15.12 -9.18 12.06
C ALA A 13 14.52 -9.48 10.68
N ALA A 14 13.77 -10.58 10.54
CA ALA A 14 13.11 -10.95 9.29
C ALA A 14 12.10 -9.88 8.80
N VAL A 15 11.28 -9.37 9.70
CA VAL A 15 10.32 -8.30 9.38
C VAL A 15 11.06 -7.01 9.05
N SER A 16 12.00 -6.58 9.91
CA SER A 16 12.74 -5.32 9.76
C SER A 16 13.57 -5.27 8.47
N THR A 17 14.14 -6.38 8.03
CA THR A 17 14.87 -6.44 6.75
C THR A 17 13.95 -6.37 5.54
N SER A 18 12.68 -6.80 5.65
CA SER A 18 11.69 -6.68 4.58
C SER A 18 11.09 -5.28 4.45
N ASP A 19 11.11 -4.48 5.53
CA ASP A 19 10.49 -3.15 5.60
C ASP A 19 10.96 -2.16 4.50
N PRO A 20 12.24 -2.07 4.11
CA PRO A 20 12.67 -1.16 3.06
C PRO A 20 12.01 -1.45 1.71
N ILE A 21 11.88 -2.74 1.36
CA ILE A 21 11.23 -3.17 0.11
C ILE A 21 9.75 -2.78 0.15
N ILE A 22 9.08 -3.11 1.24
CA ILE A 22 7.67 -2.80 1.46
C ILE A 22 7.44 -1.28 1.41
N THR A 23 8.29 -0.51 2.07
CA THR A 23 8.20 0.96 2.09
C THR A 23 8.29 1.55 0.69
N ILE A 24 9.23 1.09 -0.15
CA ILE A 24 9.35 1.55 -1.54
C ILE A 24 8.06 1.25 -2.33
N LEU A 25 7.51 0.04 -2.18
CA LEU A 25 6.28 -0.35 -2.86
C LEU A 25 5.09 0.51 -2.42
N VAL A 26 4.95 0.74 -1.12
CA VAL A 26 3.86 1.57 -0.56
C VAL A 26 4.00 3.04 -0.96
N LEU A 27 5.21 3.59 -0.96
CA LEU A 27 5.47 4.95 -1.42
C LEU A 27 5.13 5.11 -2.91
N GLY A 28 5.51 4.14 -3.75
CA GLY A 28 5.14 4.13 -5.17
C GLY A 28 3.62 4.09 -5.37
N ALA A 29 2.93 3.19 -4.67
CA ALA A 29 1.47 3.08 -4.72
C ALA A 29 0.78 4.38 -4.23
N SER A 30 1.27 4.97 -3.13
CA SER A 30 0.76 6.22 -2.57
C SER A 30 0.96 7.39 -3.52
N GLY A 31 2.14 7.49 -4.16
CA GLY A 31 2.44 8.53 -5.11
C GLY A 31 1.48 8.51 -6.30
N ILE A 32 1.31 7.33 -6.94
CA ILE A 32 0.37 7.16 -8.06
C ILE A 32 -1.05 7.51 -7.62
N SER A 33 -1.48 7.03 -6.47
CA SER A 33 -2.81 7.28 -5.94
C SER A 33 -3.05 8.76 -5.63
N LEU A 34 -2.04 9.49 -5.15
CA LEU A 34 -2.11 10.95 -4.94
C LEU A 34 -2.21 11.70 -6.28
N GLY A 35 -1.51 11.23 -7.32
CA GLY A 35 -1.69 11.75 -8.68
C GLY A 35 -3.16 11.67 -9.13
N ALA A 36 -3.80 10.52 -8.90
CA ALA A 36 -5.23 10.36 -9.19
C ALA A 36 -6.11 11.30 -8.34
N SER A 37 -5.78 11.51 -7.05
CA SER A 37 -6.51 12.46 -6.20
C SER A 37 -6.49 13.88 -6.77
N VAL A 38 -5.33 14.33 -7.26
CA VAL A 38 -5.18 15.67 -7.87
C VAL A 38 -6.02 15.77 -9.14
N MET A 39 -5.99 14.74 -10.01
CA MET A 39 -6.79 14.72 -11.24
C MET A 39 -8.29 14.72 -10.95
N VAL A 40 -8.73 13.88 -10.00
CA VAL A 40 -10.14 13.83 -9.56
C VAL A 40 -10.57 15.18 -8.98
N SER A 41 -9.75 15.83 -8.15
CA SER A 41 -10.04 17.18 -7.60
C SER A 41 -10.19 18.22 -8.69
N LYS A 42 -9.32 18.18 -9.71
CA LYS A 42 -9.38 19.08 -10.88
C LYS A 42 -10.70 18.90 -11.65
N PHE A 43 -11.07 17.67 -11.98
CA PHE A 43 -12.32 17.37 -12.70
C PHE A 43 -13.55 17.68 -11.86
N ARG A 44 -13.47 17.46 -10.53
CA ARG A 44 -14.54 17.85 -9.60
C ARG A 44 -14.78 19.36 -9.61
N GLY A 45 -13.69 20.15 -9.60
CA GLY A 45 -13.78 21.61 -9.69
C GLY A 45 -14.34 22.12 -11.04
N ALA A 46 -14.14 21.36 -12.11
CA ALA A 46 -14.69 21.62 -13.44
C ALA A 46 -16.13 21.10 -13.65
N GLY A 47 -16.68 20.34 -12.71
CA GLY A 47 -17.99 19.69 -12.85
C GLY A 47 -18.02 18.53 -13.87
N ASP A 48 -16.86 17.95 -14.17
CA ASP A 48 -16.68 16.92 -15.20
C ASP A 48 -16.72 15.52 -14.61
N ASP A 49 -17.91 15.02 -14.31
CA ASP A 49 -18.11 13.70 -13.69
C ASP A 49 -17.69 12.54 -14.62
N ASP A 50 -17.70 12.74 -15.95
CA ASP A 50 -17.27 11.72 -16.91
C ASP A 50 -15.77 11.48 -16.83
N ASN A 51 -14.97 12.54 -16.75
CA ASN A 51 -13.53 12.40 -16.58
C ASN A 51 -13.14 11.95 -15.18
N ILE A 52 -13.95 12.21 -14.14
CA ILE A 52 -13.77 11.60 -12.81
C ILE A 52 -13.86 10.08 -12.90
N LYS A 53 -14.91 9.55 -13.56
CA LYS A 53 -15.08 8.11 -13.75
C LYS A 53 -13.96 7.49 -14.57
N LYS A 54 -13.56 8.14 -15.66
CA LYS A 54 -12.47 7.68 -16.53
C LYS A 54 -11.13 7.65 -15.78
N GLU A 55 -10.83 8.66 -14.98
CA GLU A 55 -9.62 8.74 -14.16
C GLU A 55 -9.61 7.62 -13.10
N PHE A 56 -10.71 7.48 -12.37
CA PHE A 56 -10.85 6.41 -11.38
C PHE A 56 -10.70 5.02 -12.02
N SER A 57 -11.42 4.76 -13.13
CA SER A 57 -11.30 3.50 -13.87
C SER A 57 -9.86 3.25 -14.33
N THR A 58 -9.22 4.27 -14.92
CA THR A 58 -7.85 4.18 -15.44
C THR A 58 -6.88 3.81 -14.32
N THR A 59 -6.90 4.53 -13.20
CA THR A 59 -5.97 4.29 -12.09
C THR A 59 -6.29 2.98 -11.35
N PHE A 60 -7.56 2.62 -11.22
CA PHE A 60 -7.98 1.38 -10.58
C PHE A 60 -7.52 0.15 -11.38
N VAL A 61 -7.78 0.13 -12.70
CA VAL A 61 -7.36 -0.97 -13.59
C VAL A 61 -5.83 -1.02 -13.70
N PHE A 62 -5.18 0.12 -13.86
CA PHE A 62 -3.71 0.17 -13.84
C PHE A 62 -3.16 -0.39 -12.54
N GLY A 63 -3.75 -0.03 -11.40
CA GLY A 63 -3.36 -0.53 -10.08
C GLY A 63 -3.48 -2.05 -9.95
N LEU A 64 -4.51 -2.67 -10.53
CA LEU A 64 -4.65 -4.13 -10.57
C LEU A 64 -3.50 -4.78 -11.34
N PHE A 65 -3.22 -4.31 -12.55
CA PHE A 65 -2.14 -4.88 -13.37
C PHE A 65 -0.76 -4.60 -12.78
N PHE A 66 -0.52 -3.40 -12.28
CA PHE A 66 0.75 -3.02 -11.66
C PHE A 66 1.03 -3.85 -10.41
N SER A 67 0.05 -3.97 -9.50
CA SER A 67 0.23 -4.76 -8.28
C SER A 67 0.38 -6.24 -8.57
N PHE A 68 -0.30 -6.77 -9.59
CA PHE A 68 -0.11 -8.15 -10.04
C PHE A 68 1.30 -8.36 -10.63
N ALA A 69 1.81 -7.43 -11.44
CA ALA A 69 3.17 -7.50 -11.96
C ALA A 69 4.20 -7.43 -10.83
N VAL A 70 4.01 -6.54 -9.86
CA VAL A 70 4.87 -6.43 -8.66
C VAL A 70 4.82 -7.73 -7.85
N PHE A 71 3.64 -8.31 -7.65
CA PHE A 71 3.52 -9.61 -7.00
C PHE A 71 4.31 -10.69 -7.74
N LEU A 72 4.13 -10.82 -9.05
CA LEU A 72 4.79 -11.86 -9.83
C LEU A 72 6.32 -11.72 -9.80
N VAL A 73 6.83 -10.51 -10.08
CA VAL A 73 8.27 -10.23 -10.05
C VAL A 73 8.84 -10.39 -8.64
N GLY A 74 8.19 -9.80 -7.64
CA GLY A 74 8.64 -9.86 -6.26
C GLY A 74 8.59 -11.28 -5.70
N PHE A 75 7.57 -12.08 -6.04
CA PHE A 75 7.48 -13.48 -5.62
C PHE A 75 8.63 -14.33 -6.19
N LEU A 76 8.93 -14.17 -7.49
CA LEU A 76 10.00 -14.90 -8.17
C LEU A 76 11.40 -14.48 -7.66
N TYR A 77 11.61 -13.19 -7.42
CA TYR A 77 12.91 -12.62 -7.06
C TYR A 77 13.04 -12.27 -5.57
N SER A 78 12.10 -12.66 -4.71
CA SER A 78 12.11 -12.35 -3.26
C SER A 78 13.45 -12.71 -2.59
N GLY A 79 14.02 -13.89 -2.88
CA GLY A 79 15.31 -14.30 -2.34
C GLY A 79 16.44 -13.35 -2.73
N LYS A 80 16.58 -13.03 -4.03
CA LYS A 80 17.62 -12.11 -4.51
C LYS A 80 17.47 -10.69 -3.96
N MET A 81 16.23 -10.20 -3.82
CA MET A 81 15.97 -8.89 -3.21
C MET A 81 16.43 -8.83 -1.77
N LEU A 82 16.19 -9.91 -0.99
CA LEU A 82 16.63 -10.03 0.39
C LEU A 82 18.15 -10.20 0.52
N GLU A 83 18.79 -10.91 -0.42
CA GLU A 83 20.27 -10.98 -0.48
C GLU A 83 20.90 -9.62 -0.74
N TRP A 84 20.34 -8.81 -1.65
CA TRP A 84 20.86 -7.46 -1.94
C TRP A 84 20.84 -6.52 -0.73
N ILE A 85 19.82 -6.64 0.12
CA ILE A 85 19.76 -5.87 1.37
C ILE A 85 20.50 -6.52 2.53
N ARG A 86 21.28 -7.59 2.25
CA ARG A 86 22.13 -8.31 3.23
C ARG A 86 21.35 -8.86 4.41
N THR A 87 20.20 -9.50 4.13
CA THR A 87 19.42 -10.18 5.18
C THR A 87 20.28 -11.27 5.84
N PRO A 88 20.34 -11.34 7.18
CA PRO A 88 21.05 -12.41 7.90
C PRO A 88 20.56 -13.80 7.48
N ALA A 89 21.49 -14.77 7.39
CA ALA A 89 21.17 -16.12 6.90
C ALA A 89 20.14 -16.86 7.79
N ASP A 90 20.16 -16.61 9.09
CA ASP A 90 19.21 -17.16 10.07
C ASP A 90 17.79 -16.59 9.93
N ALA A 91 17.66 -15.36 9.42
CA ALA A 91 16.38 -14.70 9.21
C ALA A 91 15.85 -14.86 7.77
N MET A 92 16.66 -15.32 6.81
CA MET A 92 16.37 -15.34 5.38
C MET A 92 15.06 -16.06 5.03
N THR A 93 14.85 -17.25 5.59
CA THR A 93 13.65 -18.06 5.31
C THR A 93 12.38 -17.35 5.77
N GLN A 94 12.40 -16.81 6.99
CA GLN A 94 11.26 -16.10 7.56
C GLN A 94 11.00 -14.77 6.84
N ALA A 95 12.06 -14.04 6.46
CA ALA A 95 11.95 -12.79 5.70
C ALA A 95 11.33 -13.03 4.32
N ARG A 96 11.74 -14.12 3.65
CA ARG A 96 11.18 -14.50 2.35
C ARG A 96 9.71 -14.85 2.46
N GLU A 97 9.33 -15.66 3.44
CA GLU A 97 7.94 -16.03 3.68
C GLU A 97 7.07 -14.78 3.96
N TYR A 98 7.54 -13.90 4.85
CA TYR A 98 6.88 -12.63 5.17
C TYR A 98 6.67 -11.77 3.92
N LEU A 99 7.75 -11.55 3.16
CA LEU A 99 7.70 -10.72 1.95
C LEU A 99 6.75 -11.31 0.90
N GLN A 100 6.78 -12.62 0.67
CA GLN A 100 5.92 -13.28 -0.30
C GLN A 100 4.43 -13.14 0.06
N ILE A 101 4.08 -13.34 1.33
CA ILE A 101 2.70 -13.15 1.80
C ILE A 101 2.30 -11.68 1.67
N TYR A 102 3.17 -10.74 2.06
CA TYR A 102 2.89 -9.32 1.93
C TYR A 102 2.66 -8.88 0.49
N LEU A 103 3.41 -9.41 -0.47
CA LEU A 103 3.26 -9.12 -1.90
C LEU A 103 1.88 -9.52 -2.44
N VAL A 104 1.27 -10.61 -1.93
CA VAL A 104 -0.13 -10.94 -2.23
C VAL A 104 -1.06 -9.84 -1.71
N GLY A 105 -0.81 -9.34 -0.51
CA GLY A 105 -1.57 -8.26 0.12
C GLY A 105 -1.41 -6.91 -0.55
N PHE A 106 -0.31 -6.69 -1.26
CA PHE A 106 -0.01 -5.42 -1.91
C PHE A 106 -1.09 -5.00 -2.92
N LEU A 107 -1.76 -5.97 -3.56
CA LEU A 107 -2.94 -5.71 -4.41
C LEU A 107 -4.01 -4.91 -3.64
N PHE A 108 -4.37 -5.37 -2.45
CA PHE A 108 -5.41 -4.73 -1.64
C PHE A 108 -4.93 -3.36 -1.11
N THR A 109 -3.67 -3.28 -0.71
CA THR A 109 -3.05 -2.01 -0.28
C THR A 109 -3.09 -0.97 -1.40
N PHE A 110 -2.74 -1.34 -2.62
CA PHE A 110 -2.80 -0.43 -3.76
C PHE A 110 -4.22 0.02 -4.05
N GLN A 111 -5.18 -0.93 -4.13
CA GLN A 111 -6.58 -0.60 -4.41
C GLN A 111 -7.21 0.26 -3.32
N TYR A 112 -6.90 -0.01 -2.06
CA TYR A 112 -7.32 0.87 -0.97
C TYR A 112 -6.78 2.29 -1.16
N ASN A 113 -5.50 2.46 -1.50
CA ASN A 113 -4.90 3.78 -1.72
C ASN A 113 -5.56 4.53 -2.88
N VAL A 114 -5.87 3.87 -3.99
CA VAL A 114 -6.59 4.46 -5.13
C VAL A 114 -7.98 4.94 -4.69
N LEU A 115 -8.77 4.06 -4.07
CA LEU A 115 -10.12 4.40 -3.58
C LEU A 115 -10.08 5.57 -2.59
N ALA A 116 -9.20 5.49 -1.60
CA ALA A 116 -9.05 6.51 -0.58
C ALA A 116 -8.62 7.86 -1.17
N SER A 117 -7.73 7.85 -2.16
CA SER A 117 -7.23 9.06 -2.80
C SER A 117 -8.29 9.70 -3.71
N CYS A 118 -9.04 8.92 -4.47
CA CYS A 118 -10.16 9.43 -5.26
C CYS A 118 -11.26 10.01 -4.37
N LEU A 119 -11.60 9.38 -3.24
CA LEU A 119 -12.56 9.92 -2.28
C LEU A 119 -12.08 11.25 -1.68
N ARG A 120 -10.80 11.34 -1.30
CA ARG A 120 -10.21 12.61 -0.85
C ARG A 120 -10.27 13.68 -1.95
N GLY A 121 -10.03 13.32 -3.20
CA GLY A 121 -10.18 14.20 -4.36
C GLY A 121 -11.61 14.73 -4.54
N LEU A 122 -12.62 13.96 -4.15
CA LEU A 122 -14.03 14.36 -4.10
C LEU A 122 -14.42 15.12 -2.83
N GLY A 123 -13.50 15.28 -1.86
CA GLY A 123 -13.76 15.94 -0.58
C GLY A 123 -14.22 15.01 0.55
N ASP A 124 -14.37 13.72 0.31
CA ASP A 124 -14.68 12.75 1.37
C ASP A 124 -13.40 12.16 1.97
N SER A 125 -12.91 12.79 3.02
CA SER A 125 -11.77 12.31 3.81
C SER A 125 -12.19 11.41 4.98
N LYS A 126 -13.49 11.40 5.35
CA LYS A 126 -13.96 10.66 6.52
C LYS A 126 -14.05 9.16 6.27
N ALA A 127 -14.60 8.77 5.12
CA ALA A 127 -14.76 7.34 4.77
C ALA A 127 -13.41 6.59 4.73
N PRO A 128 -12.36 7.07 4.04
CA PRO A 128 -11.04 6.41 4.08
C PRO A 128 -10.49 6.24 5.49
N VAL A 129 -10.55 7.30 6.31
CA VAL A 129 -10.04 7.23 7.69
C VAL A 129 -10.81 6.22 8.53
N TYR A 130 -12.14 6.16 8.40
CA TYR A 130 -12.96 5.18 9.11
C TYR A 130 -12.55 3.74 8.78
N PHE A 131 -12.48 3.39 7.49
CA PHE A 131 -12.11 2.04 7.07
C PHE A 131 -10.67 1.69 7.45
N LEU A 132 -9.75 2.67 7.42
CA LEU A 132 -8.38 2.47 7.88
C LEU A 132 -8.32 2.20 9.39
N SER A 133 -9.08 2.93 10.20
CA SER A 133 -9.13 2.73 11.65
C SER A 133 -9.68 1.35 12.01
N VAL A 134 -10.75 0.92 11.33
CA VAL A 134 -11.31 -0.43 11.50
C VAL A 134 -10.29 -1.49 11.12
N SER A 135 -9.60 -1.31 9.98
CA SER A 135 -8.54 -2.22 9.52
C SER A 135 -7.37 -2.30 10.51
N CYS A 136 -6.97 -1.16 11.08
CA CYS A 136 -5.91 -1.11 12.10
C CYS A 136 -6.31 -1.89 13.35
N GLY A 137 -7.52 -1.70 13.86
CA GLY A 137 -8.05 -2.47 14.99
C GLY A 137 -8.12 -3.98 14.71
N MET A 138 -8.58 -4.32 13.50
CA MET A 138 -8.63 -5.72 13.05
C MET A 138 -7.23 -6.33 12.91
N ASN A 139 -6.25 -5.56 12.38
CA ASN A 139 -4.86 -6.02 12.28
C ASN A 139 -4.28 -6.36 13.66
N ILE A 140 -4.46 -5.48 14.66
CA ILE A 140 -4.01 -5.72 16.03
C ILE A 140 -4.64 -6.99 16.61
N ALA A 141 -5.94 -7.19 16.41
CA ALA A 141 -6.66 -8.36 16.90
C ALA A 141 -6.18 -9.65 16.20
N LEU A 142 -5.97 -9.60 14.89
CA LEU A 142 -5.47 -10.72 14.09
C LEU A 142 -4.01 -11.03 14.40
N ASP A 143 -3.15 -10.02 14.61
CA ASP A 143 -1.78 -10.23 15.06
C ASP A 143 -1.75 -10.99 16.40
N TRP A 144 -2.57 -10.56 17.36
CA TRP A 144 -2.65 -11.27 18.61
C TRP A 144 -3.15 -12.71 18.42
N LEU A 145 -4.17 -12.92 17.60
CA LEU A 145 -4.75 -14.23 17.35
C LEU A 145 -3.77 -15.16 16.61
N LEU A 146 -3.18 -14.69 15.50
CA LEU A 146 -2.36 -15.53 14.60
C LEU A 146 -0.92 -15.72 15.11
N VAL A 147 -0.40 -14.78 15.90
CA VAL A 147 0.96 -14.86 16.44
C VAL A 147 0.99 -15.41 17.86
N ALA A 148 0.05 -15.01 18.73
CA ALA A 148 0.06 -15.40 20.12
C ALA A 148 -0.80 -16.64 20.42
N ALA A 149 -1.99 -16.78 19.81
CA ALA A 149 -2.90 -17.90 20.06
C ALA A 149 -2.64 -19.07 19.08
N PHE A 150 -2.45 -18.77 17.78
CA PHE A 150 -2.07 -19.76 16.78
C PHE A 150 -0.62 -19.45 16.34
N PRO A 151 0.41 -20.09 16.92
CA PRO A 151 1.82 -19.68 16.73
C PRO A 151 2.29 -19.86 15.27
N LEU A 152 1.66 -19.12 14.34
CA LEU A 152 1.98 -19.12 12.91
C LEU A 152 3.25 -18.32 12.58
N GLY A 153 3.92 -17.82 13.59
CA GLY A 153 5.19 -17.13 13.39
C GLY A 153 5.04 -15.84 12.57
N VAL A 154 6.07 -15.54 11.81
CA VAL A 154 6.15 -14.35 10.94
C VAL A 154 5.08 -14.36 9.86
N ALA A 155 4.69 -15.54 9.36
CA ALA A 155 3.59 -15.71 8.43
C ALA A 155 2.26 -15.23 9.01
N GLY A 156 2.01 -15.48 10.31
CA GLY A 156 0.81 -14.99 11.00
C GLY A 156 0.69 -13.46 10.98
N ALA A 157 1.79 -12.74 11.23
CA ALA A 157 1.82 -11.28 11.16
C ALA A 157 1.60 -10.75 9.74
N ALA A 158 2.19 -11.40 8.73
CA ALA A 158 1.96 -11.06 7.33
C ALA A 158 0.49 -11.29 6.93
N LEU A 159 -0.10 -12.42 7.31
CA LEU A 159 -1.50 -12.73 7.05
C LEU A 159 -2.46 -11.76 7.75
N ALA A 160 -2.19 -11.38 8.99
CA ALA A 160 -2.97 -10.38 9.71
C ALA A 160 -3.02 -9.05 8.93
N THR A 161 -1.88 -8.63 8.40
CA THR A 161 -1.78 -7.42 7.58
C THR A 161 -2.57 -7.57 6.28
N VAL A 162 -2.40 -8.67 5.54
CA VAL A 162 -3.10 -8.91 4.27
C VAL A 162 -4.62 -8.94 4.45
N ILE A 163 -5.11 -9.68 5.47
CA ILE A 163 -6.55 -9.79 5.74
C ILE A 163 -7.13 -8.42 6.11
N SER A 164 -6.43 -7.65 6.94
CA SER A 164 -6.87 -6.32 7.36
C SER A 164 -6.92 -5.33 6.20
N GLN A 165 -5.91 -5.35 5.31
CA GLN A 165 -5.88 -4.52 4.11
C GLN A 165 -6.97 -4.94 3.10
N ALA A 166 -7.20 -6.24 2.94
CA ALA A 166 -8.29 -6.75 2.11
C ALA A 166 -9.65 -6.27 2.62
N ALA A 167 -9.90 -6.35 3.93
CA ALA A 167 -11.14 -5.87 4.53
C ALA A 167 -11.32 -4.37 4.34
N ALA A 168 -10.26 -3.55 4.50
CA ALA A 168 -10.31 -2.11 4.23
C ALA A 168 -10.64 -1.82 2.77
N ALA A 169 -9.97 -2.48 1.82
CA ALA A 169 -10.17 -2.29 0.39
C ALA A 169 -11.60 -2.70 -0.05
N ILE A 170 -12.06 -3.87 0.38
CA ILE A 170 -13.41 -4.39 0.06
C ILE A 170 -14.49 -3.52 0.72
N GLY A 171 -14.29 -3.12 1.98
CA GLY A 171 -15.20 -2.24 2.69
C GLY A 171 -15.34 -0.88 2.00
N LEU A 172 -14.20 -0.26 1.65
CA LEU A 172 -14.18 1.04 0.97
C LEU A 172 -14.75 0.94 -0.45
N TRP A 173 -14.46 -0.14 -1.20
CA TRP A 173 -15.07 -0.42 -2.50
C TRP A 173 -16.60 -0.53 -2.40
N SER A 174 -17.10 -1.25 -1.38
CA SER A 174 -18.54 -1.41 -1.13
C SER A 174 -19.19 -0.07 -0.80
N TYR A 175 -18.52 0.77 -0.03
CA TYR A 175 -18.94 2.14 0.28
C TYR A 175 -19.04 2.99 -1.00
N VAL A 176 -18.00 2.99 -1.82
CA VAL A 176 -17.97 3.72 -3.10
C VAL A 176 -19.12 3.29 -3.99
N ARG A 177 -19.34 2.00 -4.17
CA ARG A 177 -20.44 1.49 -5.01
C ARG A 177 -21.83 1.92 -4.53
N LYS A 178 -22.03 2.07 -3.21
CA LYS A 178 -23.33 2.40 -2.62
C LYS A 178 -23.58 3.89 -2.46
N ARG A 179 -22.52 4.67 -2.18
CA ARG A 179 -22.65 6.06 -1.69
C ARG A 179 -22.05 7.12 -2.62
N VAL A 180 -21.22 6.74 -3.60
CA VAL A 180 -20.46 7.68 -4.43
C VAL A 180 -20.73 7.41 -5.91
N PRO A 181 -21.81 8.01 -6.48
CA PRO A 181 -22.19 7.77 -7.89
C PRO A 181 -21.07 8.13 -8.89
N GLN A 182 -20.27 9.16 -8.60
CA GLN A 182 -19.16 9.63 -9.44
C GLN A 182 -18.03 8.61 -9.62
N LEU A 183 -17.85 7.69 -8.67
CA LEU A 183 -16.85 6.62 -8.73
C LEU A 183 -17.48 5.24 -9.00
N ARG A 184 -18.79 5.19 -9.24
CA ARG A 184 -19.46 3.93 -9.50
C ARG A 184 -19.21 3.49 -10.93
N LEU A 185 -18.46 2.40 -11.11
CA LEU A 185 -18.21 1.79 -12.41
C LEU A 185 -19.29 0.73 -12.73
N GLY A 186 -19.90 0.85 -13.90
CA GLY A 186 -20.80 -0.13 -14.48
C GLY A 186 -20.06 -1.20 -15.28
N LYS A 187 -20.80 -2.19 -15.79
CA LYS A 187 -20.25 -3.19 -16.72
C LYS A 187 -19.87 -2.48 -18.03
N GLY A 188 -18.57 -2.54 -18.40
CA GLY A 188 -18.03 -1.89 -19.61
C GLY A 188 -17.40 -0.51 -19.39
N GLU A 189 -17.48 0.07 -18.19
CA GLU A 189 -16.83 1.35 -17.86
C GLU A 189 -15.39 1.19 -17.35
N PHE A 190 -14.86 -0.03 -17.35
CA PHE A 190 -13.45 -0.31 -17.02
C PHE A 190 -12.54 0.02 -18.22
N VAL A 191 -12.31 1.32 -18.42
CA VAL A 191 -11.51 1.85 -19.54
C VAL A 191 -10.21 2.42 -19.02
N VAL A 192 -9.10 2.18 -19.72
CA VAL A 192 -7.81 2.78 -19.44
C VAL A 192 -7.51 3.86 -20.48
N SER A 193 -7.47 5.10 -20.03
CA SER A 193 -7.05 6.25 -20.84
C SER A 193 -5.54 6.46 -20.68
N ARG A 194 -4.78 6.25 -21.77
CA ARG A 194 -3.31 6.48 -21.76
C ARG A 194 -2.95 7.93 -21.42
N VAL A 195 -3.77 8.89 -21.83
CA VAL A 195 -3.54 10.31 -21.57
C VAL A 195 -3.68 10.62 -20.09
N LEU A 196 -4.79 10.18 -19.46
CA LEU A 196 -5.03 10.36 -18.03
C LEU A 196 -3.96 9.63 -17.21
N LEU A 197 -3.67 8.38 -17.56
CA LEU A 197 -2.62 7.61 -16.89
C LEU A 197 -1.26 8.33 -16.93
N GLY A 198 -0.88 8.87 -18.09
CA GLY A 198 0.37 9.62 -18.22
C GLY A 198 0.41 10.85 -17.34
N GLN A 199 -0.69 11.60 -17.22
CA GLN A 199 -0.80 12.77 -16.33
C GLN A 199 -0.72 12.34 -14.86
N THR A 200 -1.47 11.31 -14.48
CA THR A 200 -1.48 10.76 -13.13
C THR A 200 -0.12 10.24 -12.71
N LEU A 201 0.57 9.50 -13.57
CA LEU A 201 1.93 9.01 -13.29
C LEU A 201 2.95 10.16 -13.18
N ARG A 202 2.83 11.20 -14.01
CA ARG A 202 3.71 12.38 -13.93
C ARG A 202 3.55 13.12 -12.60
N ILE A 203 2.32 13.37 -12.17
CA ILE A 203 2.04 14.02 -10.89
C ILE A 203 2.44 13.09 -9.74
N GLY A 204 2.07 11.82 -9.84
CA GLY A 204 2.34 10.80 -8.83
C GLY A 204 3.83 10.55 -8.61
N SER A 205 4.65 10.53 -9.66
CA SER A 205 6.10 10.36 -9.54
C SER A 205 6.76 11.53 -8.81
N LEU A 206 6.34 12.76 -9.10
CA LEU A 206 6.83 13.95 -8.38
C LEU A 206 6.47 13.89 -6.90
N THR A 207 5.24 13.48 -6.58
CA THR A 207 4.78 13.34 -5.19
C THR A 207 5.50 12.21 -4.46
N ALA A 208 5.73 11.07 -5.14
CA ALA A 208 6.50 9.96 -4.58
C ALA A 208 7.94 10.37 -4.26
N LEU A 209 8.61 11.09 -5.16
CA LEU A 209 9.95 11.64 -4.94
C LEU A 209 9.97 12.61 -3.75
N GLN A 210 8.99 13.49 -3.63
CA GLN A 210 8.87 14.40 -2.51
C GLN A 210 8.71 13.66 -1.17
N GLN A 211 7.88 12.59 -1.14
CA GLN A 211 7.70 11.77 0.05
C GLN A 211 8.98 10.98 0.41
N ALA A 212 9.71 10.48 -0.59
CA ALA A 212 10.98 9.78 -0.38
C ALA A 212 12.09 10.70 0.15
N ALA A 213 12.05 12.00 -0.17
CA ALA A 213 13.02 12.98 0.32
C ALA A 213 12.95 13.20 1.84
N GLN A 214 11.77 13.07 2.47
CA GLN A 214 11.61 13.27 3.91
C GLN A 214 12.40 12.25 4.77
N PRO A 215 12.32 10.92 4.53
CA PRO A 215 13.14 9.95 5.25
C PRO A 215 14.64 10.16 5.03
N LEU A 216 15.05 10.52 3.81
CA LEU A 216 16.46 10.81 3.49
C LEU A 216 16.97 12.01 4.29
N GLY A 217 16.18 13.09 4.37
CA GLY A 217 16.52 14.24 5.19
C GLY A 217 16.70 13.90 6.67
N LYS A 218 15.82 13.06 7.22
CA LYS A 218 15.95 12.58 8.61
C LYS A 218 17.23 11.76 8.84
N VAL A 219 17.58 10.87 7.90
CA VAL A 219 18.81 10.07 7.98
C VAL A 219 20.05 10.98 7.93
N CYS A 220 20.09 11.99 7.06
CA CYS A 220 21.17 12.95 6.99
C CYS A 220 21.32 13.75 8.30
N ILE A 221 20.22 14.25 8.84
CA ILE A 221 20.22 14.97 10.12
C ILE A 221 20.69 14.09 11.26
N GLN A 222 20.20 12.83 11.33
CA GLN A 222 20.61 11.88 12.33
C GLN A 222 22.11 11.55 12.22
N GLY A 223 22.63 11.43 10.99
CA GLY A 223 24.06 11.24 10.75
C GLY A 223 24.91 12.39 11.31
N VAL A 224 24.47 13.62 11.09
CA VAL A 224 25.16 14.82 11.62
C VAL A 224 25.10 14.85 13.15
N ILE A 225 23.93 14.58 13.74
CA ILE A 225 23.79 14.55 15.22
C ILE A 225 24.72 13.48 15.83
N ASN A 226 24.76 12.29 15.23
CA ASN A 226 25.61 11.20 15.73
C ASN A 226 27.13 11.46 15.57
N THR A 227 27.53 12.42 14.71
CA THR A 227 28.94 12.82 14.58
C THR A 227 29.36 13.93 15.54
N GLN A 228 28.39 14.59 16.18
CA GLN A 228 28.63 15.69 17.12
C GLN A 228 28.43 15.31 18.61
N GLY A 229 27.94 14.09 18.87
CA GLY A 229 27.78 13.51 20.23
C GLY A 229 28.60 12.29 20.43
#